data_91006633a2229eed0d1b9f2ca8d09785
#
_entry.id   91006633a2229eed0d1b9f2ca8d09785
#
_cell.length_a   1.000
_cell.length_b   1.000
_cell.length_c   1.000
_cell.angle_alpha   90.00
_cell.angle_beta   90.00
_cell.angle_gamma   90.00
#
_symmetry.space_group_name_H-M   'P 1'
#
loop_
_entity.id
_entity.type
_entity.pdbx_description
1 polymer ?
#
loop_
_entity_poly.entity_id
_entity_poly.type
_entity_poly.pdbx_seq_one_letter_code
_entity_poly.pdbx_strand_id
1 'polypeptide(L)'
;EIAQCLVGSEMCIRDRSNSVFAETKYFIIDMDGTFYLDGNIIPGSVDFLNTVKQKGKDFLFYTNNSSNNVEVCRTRLHNMGYDISPDKIVISSHVTIDFLKANRKGKRVYLLGNERLTADFVNAGIILDDKNPDIVVLGFDTTLTYEKLRRACRFLAEGKEYIATHPDFNCPTADGFMPDTGSMMALFEASTGRKPDMIMGKPHKYTVDYLTRLLSCKKEELCFIGDRLETDILIGQANGIPSVLVLSGVTSPEQYKKSDIRASEVVGSLKELATLL
;
A
#
# COMPACT_ATOMS: atom_id res chain seq x y z
N GLU A 1 -3.85 7.23 -45.45
CA GLU A 1 -4.96 7.34 -44.43
C GLU A 1 -4.64 6.59 -43.14
N ILE A 2 -4.01 5.41 -43.19
CA ILE A 2 -3.63 4.64 -41.95
C ILE A 2 -2.52 5.36 -41.14
N ALA A 3 -1.56 6.01 -41.82
CA ALA A 3 -0.48 6.77 -41.15
C ALA A 3 -0.99 8.02 -40.42
N GLN A 4 -2.04 8.65 -40.92
CA GLN A 4 -2.65 9.84 -40.32
C GLN A 4 -3.48 9.50 -39.06
N CYS A 5 -4.09 8.31 -38.97
CA CYS A 5 -4.76 7.83 -37.77
C CYS A 5 -3.80 7.49 -36.63
N LEU A 6 -2.60 6.97 -36.92
CA LEU A 6 -1.58 6.66 -35.92
C LEU A 6 -1.00 7.93 -35.27
N VAL A 7 -0.70 8.96 -36.09
CA VAL A 7 -0.21 10.25 -35.59
C VAL A 7 -1.27 10.97 -34.72
N GLY A 8 -2.54 10.88 -35.07
CA GLY A 8 -3.64 11.43 -34.28
C GLY A 8 -3.83 10.73 -32.93
N SER A 9 -3.60 9.40 -32.88
CA SER A 9 -3.73 8.64 -31.61
C SER A 9 -2.57 8.92 -30.63
N GLU A 10 -1.36 9.06 -31.10
CA GLU A 10 -0.22 9.43 -30.25
C GLU A 10 -0.33 10.85 -29.67
N MET A 11 -0.81 11.82 -30.46
CA MET A 11 -1.03 13.17 -29.99
C MET A 11 -2.17 13.26 -28.98
N CYS A 12 -3.26 12.49 -29.17
CA CYS A 12 -4.35 12.40 -28.18
C CYS A 12 -3.93 11.69 -26.88
N ILE A 13 -3.02 10.72 -26.95
CA ILE A 13 -2.51 10.03 -25.75
C ILE A 13 -1.59 10.97 -24.95
N ARG A 14 -0.71 11.70 -25.63
CA ARG A 14 0.23 12.63 -24.98
C ARG A 14 -0.48 13.82 -24.32
N ASP A 15 -1.50 14.37 -24.94
CA ASP A 15 -2.32 15.45 -24.36
C ASP A 15 -3.16 14.98 -23.18
N ARG A 16 -3.65 13.72 -23.20
CA ARG A 16 -4.43 13.15 -22.07
C ARG A 16 -3.56 12.90 -20.85
N SER A 17 -2.36 12.33 -21.01
CA SER A 17 -1.48 12.04 -19.87
C SER A 17 -1.01 13.31 -19.17
N ASN A 18 -0.67 14.37 -19.91
CA ASN A 18 -0.35 15.67 -19.32
C ASN A 18 -1.51 16.26 -18.54
N SER A 19 -2.78 16.01 -18.92
CA SER A 19 -3.95 16.47 -18.19
C SER A 19 -4.21 15.66 -16.91
N VAL A 20 -3.95 14.35 -16.92
CA VAL A 20 -4.18 13.46 -15.76
C VAL A 20 -3.27 13.81 -14.58
N PHE A 21 -2.02 14.21 -14.84
CA PHE A 21 -1.04 14.54 -13.81
C PHE A 21 -0.89 16.04 -13.55
N ALA A 22 -1.75 16.90 -14.16
CA ALA A 22 -1.62 18.35 -14.04
C ALA A 22 -1.70 18.84 -12.58
N GLU A 23 -2.63 18.30 -11.80
CA GLU A 23 -2.81 18.65 -10.39
C GLU A 23 -1.93 17.81 -9.44
N THR A 24 -1.34 16.71 -9.92
CA THR A 24 -0.54 15.83 -9.08
C THR A 24 0.71 16.54 -8.58
N LYS A 25 0.88 16.56 -7.26
CA LYS A 25 2.11 17.02 -6.59
C LYS A 25 2.90 15.87 -5.99
N TYR A 26 2.21 14.81 -5.57
CA TYR A 26 2.80 13.69 -4.86
C TYR A 26 2.45 12.37 -5.54
N PHE A 27 3.48 11.63 -5.94
CA PHE A 27 3.34 10.26 -6.43
C PHE A 27 3.50 9.29 -5.26
N ILE A 28 2.47 8.48 -5.01
CA ILE A 28 2.46 7.44 -3.97
C ILE A 28 2.75 6.12 -4.67
N ILE A 29 3.97 5.63 -4.48
CA ILE A 29 4.54 4.56 -5.30
C ILE A 29 4.60 3.28 -4.46
N ASP A 30 4.00 2.20 -4.95
CA ASP A 30 4.21 0.87 -4.37
C ASP A 30 5.66 0.42 -4.57
N MET A 31 6.10 -0.55 -3.78
CA MET A 31 7.51 -0.96 -3.76
C MET A 31 7.75 -2.25 -4.56
N ASP A 32 7.21 -3.38 -4.12
CA ASP A 32 7.38 -4.69 -4.75
C ASP A 32 6.59 -4.78 -6.06
N GLY A 33 7.25 -5.19 -7.16
CA GLY A 33 6.61 -5.26 -8.48
C GLY A 33 6.49 -3.92 -9.20
N THR A 34 6.73 -2.80 -8.50
CA THR A 34 6.59 -1.43 -9.04
C THR A 34 7.94 -0.71 -9.13
N PHE A 35 8.64 -0.54 -8.01
CA PHE A 35 9.96 0.10 -7.98
C PHE A 35 11.10 -0.91 -8.10
N TYR A 36 10.97 -2.06 -7.45
CA TYR A 36 11.91 -3.18 -7.52
C TYR A 36 11.15 -4.52 -7.66
N LEU A 37 11.84 -5.54 -8.14
CA LEU A 37 11.33 -6.91 -8.24
C LEU A 37 12.49 -7.88 -7.96
N ASP A 38 12.25 -8.93 -7.17
CA ASP A 38 13.23 -9.99 -6.85
C ASP A 38 14.59 -9.45 -6.37
N GLY A 39 14.56 -8.39 -5.53
CA GLY A 39 15.77 -7.79 -4.97
C GLY A 39 16.56 -6.90 -5.93
N ASN A 40 16.00 -6.55 -7.09
CA ASN A 40 16.64 -5.67 -8.07
C ASN A 40 15.73 -4.48 -8.40
N ILE A 41 16.31 -3.29 -8.48
CA ILE A 41 15.57 -2.10 -8.94
C ILE A 41 15.20 -2.31 -10.41
N ILE A 42 13.91 -2.10 -10.72
CA ILE A 42 13.42 -2.18 -12.10
C ILE A 42 14.07 -1.06 -12.93
N PRO A 43 14.64 -1.37 -14.11
CA PRO A 43 15.33 -0.38 -14.93
C PRO A 43 14.48 0.86 -15.24
N GLY A 44 15.05 2.05 -14.97
CA GLY A 44 14.38 3.34 -15.18
C GLY A 44 13.56 3.84 -13.98
N SER A 45 13.41 3.04 -12.90
CA SER A 45 12.67 3.47 -11.71
C SER A 45 13.34 4.65 -11.00
N VAL A 46 14.67 4.64 -10.88
CA VAL A 46 15.41 5.78 -10.30
C VAL A 46 15.31 7.01 -11.19
N ASP A 47 15.37 6.85 -12.52
CA ASP A 47 15.22 7.94 -13.47
C ASP A 47 13.84 8.59 -13.39
N PHE A 48 12.79 7.77 -13.15
CA PHE A 48 11.45 8.28 -12.90
C PHE A 48 11.40 9.19 -11.66
N LEU A 49 12.01 8.77 -10.54
CA LEU A 49 12.06 9.60 -9.32
C LEU A 49 12.82 10.91 -9.56
N ASN A 50 13.89 10.87 -10.33
CA ASN A 50 14.64 12.06 -10.72
C ASN A 50 13.78 13.00 -11.59
N THR A 51 13.02 12.45 -12.54
CA THR A 51 12.09 13.21 -13.39
C THR A 51 11.00 13.87 -12.56
N VAL A 52 10.40 13.15 -11.60
CA VAL A 52 9.41 13.70 -10.66
C VAL A 52 9.96 14.92 -9.94
N LYS A 53 11.17 14.82 -9.39
CA LYS A 53 11.85 15.96 -8.70
C LYS A 53 12.17 17.12 -9.64
N GLN A 54 12.66 16.86 -10.85
CA GLN A 54 12.93 17.87 -11.85
C GLN A 54 11.68 18.65 -12.28
N LYS A 55 10.52 18.01 -12.24
CA LYS A 55 9.22 18.63 -12.51
C LYS A 55 8.65 19.40 -11.30
N GLY A 56 9.41 19.55 -10.21
CA GLY A 56 8.97 20.22 -8.98
C GLY A 56 7.90 19.46 -8.20
N LYS A 57 7.75 18.17 -8.47
CA LYS A 57 6.85 17.26 -7.77
C LYS A 57 7.63 16.41 -6.78
N ASP A 58 6.93 15.65 -5.92
CA ASP A 58 7.55 14.80 -4.91
C ASP A 58 6.93 13.40 -4.92
N PHE A 59 7.50 12.47 -4.14
CA PHE A 59 7.00 11.11 -4.03
C PHE A 59 7.12 10.57 -2.61
N LEU A 60 6.32 9.54 -2.32
CA LEU A 60 6.46 8.65 -1.18
C LEU A 60 6.38 7.20 -1.66
N PHE A 61 7.18 6.33 -1.08
CA PHE A 61 6.92 4.90 -1.14
C PHE A 61 5.82 4.52 -0.15
N TYR A 62 4.91 3.67 -0.60
CA TYR A 62 3.85 3.15 0.25
C TYR A 62 3.71 1.65 0.08
N THR A 63 3.82 0.91 1.17
CA THR A 63 3.59 -0.55 1.18
C THR A 63 2.50 -0.94 2.17
N ASN A 64 1.67 -1.92 1.78
CA ASN A 64 0.73 -2.56 2.71
C ASN A 64 1.42 -3.51 3.70
N ASN A 65 2.63 -4.00 3.36
CA ASN A 65 3.32 -5.02 4.15
C ASN A 65 3.70 -4.55 5.55
N SER A 66 2.82 -4.77 6.53
CA SER A 66 3.01 -4.38 7.92
C SER A 66 3.95 -5.31 8.72
N SER A 67 4.49 -6.39 8.12
CA SER A 67 5.52 -7.21 8.77
C SER A 67 6.91 -6.56 8.75
N ASN A 68 7.09 -5.55 7.92
CA ASN A 68 8.30 -4.74 7.84
C ASN A 68 8.09 -3.38 8.51
N ASN A 69 9.20 -2.77 8.93
CA ASN A 69 9.23 -1.37 9.35
C ASN A 69 10.07 -0.53 8.37
N VAL A 70 10.14 0.77 8.60
CA VAL A 70 10.88 1.71 7.72
C VAL A 70 12.34 1.31 7.57
N GLU A 71 12.99 0.84 8.65
CA GLU A 71 14.40 0.48 8.62
C GLU A 71 14.66 -0.75 7.74
N VAL A 72 13.79 -1.75 7.77
CA VAL A 72 13.88 -2.92 6.88
C VAL A 72 13.71 -2.50 5.43
N CYS A 73 12.75 -1.62 5.12
CA CYS A 73 12.54 -1.12 3.77
C CYS A 73 13.76 -0.32 3.27
N ARG A 74 14.31 0.55 4.12
CA ARG A 74 15.53 1.32 3.82
C ARG A 74 16.74 0.42 3.57
N THR A 75 16.98 -0.54 4.45
CA THR A 75 18.09 -1.51 4.31
C THR A 75 17.95 -2.29 3.01
N ARG A 76 16.73 -2.72 2.65
CA ARG A 76 16.47 -3.40 1.38
C ARG A 76 16.82 -2.51 0.18
N LEU A 77 16.37 -1.26 0.18
CA LEU A 77 16.69 -0.30 -0.90
C LEU A 77 18.19 0.01 -0.96
N HIS A 78 18.84 0.21 0.19
CA HIS A 78 20.29 0.40 0.28
C HIS A 78 21.07 -0.77 -0.33
N ASN A 79 20.69 -2.01 -0.02
CA ASN A 79 21.32 -3.20 -0.58
C ASN A 79 21.15 -3.31 -2.11
N MET A 80 20.13 -2.68 -2.67
CA MET A 80 19.91 -2.54 -4.11
C MET A 80 20.61 -1.29 -4.72
N GLY A 81 21.38 -0.54 -3.93
CA GLY A 81 22.11 0.64 -4.37
C GLY A 81 21.30 1.94 -4.37
N TYR A 82 20.17 2.01 -3.65
CA TYR A 82 19.36 3.22 -3.56
C TYR A 82 19.13 3.66 -2.11
N ASP A 83 19.72 4.80 -1.76
CA ASP A 83 19.55 5.41 -0.44
C ASP A 83 18.35 6.33 -0.41
N ILE A 84 17.54 6.19 0.65
CA ILE A 84 16.35 7.01 0.83
C ILE A 84 16.19 7.46 2.29
N SER A 85 15.65 8.65 2.47
CA SER A 85 15.28 9.18 3.79
C SER A 85 14.07 8.44 4.36
N PRO A 86 14.04 8.18 5.69
CA PRO A 86 12.95 7.43 6.34
C PRO A 86 11.57 8.09 6.17
N ASP A 87 11.50 9.41 6.06
CA ASP A 87 10.27 10.17 5.84
C ASP A 87 9.61 9.92 4.47
N LYS A 88 10.34 9.30 3.53
CA LYS A 88 9.84 8.91 2.21
C LYS A 88 9.20 7.53 2.16
N ILE A 89 9.08 6.84 3.29
CA ILE A 89 8.50 5.49 3.35
C ILE A 89 7.29 5.48 4.29
N VAL A 90 6.16 5.07 3.78
CA VAL A 90 4.91 4.87 4.53
C VAL A 90 4.52 3.41 4.47
N ILE A 91 4.06 2.88 5.59
CA ILE A 91 3.58 1.50 5.73
C ILE A 91 2.16 1.53 6.27
N SER A 92 1.34 0.53 5.95
CA SER A 92 -0.04 0.44 6.45
C SER A 92 -0.15 0.47 7.99
N SER A 93 0.91 0.04 8.70
CA SER A 93 1.01 0.17 10.15
C SER A 93 0.98 1.63 10.63
N HIS A 94 1.58 2.57 9.87
CA HIS A 94 1.55 4.00 10.21
C HIS A 94 0.13 4.56 10.16
N VAL A 95 -0.65 4.16 9.14
CA VAL A 95 -2.07 4.53 9.02
C VAL A 95 -2.87 4.00 10.20
N THR A 96 -2.60 2.74 10.60
CA THR A 96 -3.26 2.10 11.74
C THR A 96 -2.92 2.79 13.06
N ILE A 97 -1.65 3.07 13.29
CA ILE A 97 -1.17 3.77 14.50
C ILE A 97 -1.76 5.18 14.58
N ASP A 98 -1.74 5.94 13.49
CA ASP A 98 -2.30 7.28 13.43
C ASP A 98 -3.81 7.28 13.74
N PHE A 99 -4.55 6.33 13.14
CA PHE A 99 -5.97 6.16 13.40
C PHE A 99 -6.24 5.86 14.89
N LEU A 100 -5.49 4.95 15.49
CA LEU A 100 -5.63 4.59 16.90
C LEU A 100 -5.35 5.80 17.82
N LYS A 101 -4.29 6.56 17.54
CA LYS A 101 -3.93 7.76 18.32
C LYS A 101 -5.00 8.85 18.21
N ALA A 102 -5.55 9.06 17.04
CA ALA A 102 -6.55 10.10 16.79
C ALA A 102 -7.94 9.71 17.32
N ASN A 103 -8.36 8.43 17.16
CA ASN A 103 -9.76 8.03 17.36
C ASN A 103 -9.96 7.03 18.51
N ARG A 104 -8.89 6.43 19.05
CA ARG A 104 -8.96 5.36 20.08
C ARG A 104 -7.99 5.61 21.22
N LYS A 105 -7.78 6.89 21.56
CA LYS A 105 -6.85 7.30 22.60
C LYS A 105 -7.11 6.57 23.92
N GLY A 106 -6.06 5.97 24.48
CA GLY A 106 -6.11 5.25 25.76
C GLY A 106 -6.71 3.85 25.69
N LYS A 107 -7.18 3.39 24.52
CA LYS A 107 -7.64 2.03 24.32
C LYS A 107 -6.48 1.04 24.31
N ARG A 108 -6.71 -0.14 24.88
CA ARG A 108 -5.74 -1.23 24.97
C ARG A 108 -5.90 -2.14 23.76
N VAL A 109 -4.79 -2.51 23.14
CA VAL A 109 -4.74 -3.25 21.90
C VAL A 109 -4.14 -4.63 22.11
N TYR A 110 -4.86 -5.68 21.67
CA TYR A 110 -4.26 -6.97 21.37
C TYR A 110 -3.73 -6.94 19.94
N LEU A 111 -2.41 -7.01 19.79
CA LEU A 111 -1.76 -6.93 18.49
C LEU A 111 -1.34 -8.33 18.01
N LEU A 112 -1.85 -8.73 16.84
CA LEU A 112 -1.31 -9.82 16.04
C LEU A 112 -0.25 -9.23 15.10
N GLY A 113 0.99 -9.37 15.46
CA GLY A 113 2.13 -8.82 14.75
C GLY A 113 3.44 -9.48 15.18
N ASN A 114 4.46 -9.36 14.33
CA ASN A 114 5.82 -9.76 14.66
C ASN A 114 6.48 -8.70 15.56
N GLU A 115 7.73 -8.94 15.96
CA GLU A 115 8.48 -8.05 16.86
C GLU A 115 8.64 -6.63 16.31
N ARG A 116 8.82 -6.47 14.98
CA ARG A 116 9.00 -5.16 14.33
C ARG A 116 7.72 -4.32 14.43
N LEU A 117 6.59 -4.92 14.07
CA LEU A 117 5.29 -4.26 14.16
C LEU A 117 4.95 -3.93 15.63
N THR A 118 5.27 -4.85 16.55
CA THR A 118 5.09 -4.63 17.99
C THR A 118 5.93 -3.44 18.48
N ALA A 119 7.18 -3.35 18.05
CA ALA A 119 8.06 -2.23 18.39
C ALA A 119 7.52 -0.89 17.85
N ASP A 120 7.02 -0.85 16.63
CA ASP A 120 6.43 0.37 16.04
C ASP A 120 5.21 0.85 16.85
N PHE A 121 4.34 -0.07 17.28
CA PHE A 121 3.18 0.26 18.11
C PHE A 121 3.60 0.78 19.49
N VAL A 122 4.55 0.12 20.16
CA VAL A 122 5.07 0.53 21.47
C VAL A 122 5.75 1.89 21.38
N ASN A 123 6.61 2.11 20.39
CA ASN A 123 7.31 3.37 20.18
C ASN A 123 6.35 4.53 19.90
N ALA A 124 5.21 4.24 19.27
CA ALA A 124 4.14 5.22 19.03
C ALA A 124 3.28 5.51 20.28
N GLY A 125 3.50 4.79 21.39
CA GLY A 125 2.75 4.95 22.64
C GLY A 125 1.39 4.25 22.65
N ILE A 126 1.16 3.25 21.78
CA ILE A 126 -0.03 2.41 21.82
C ILE A 126 0.09 1.44 23.00
N ILE A 127 -0.97 1.34 23.79
CA ILE A 127 -1.03 0.45 24.95
C ILE A 127 -1.35 -0.96 24.50
N LEU A 128 -0.39 -1.86 24.58
CA LEU A 128 -0.60 -3.27 24.26
C LEU A 128 -1.06 -4.05 25.51
N ASP A 129 -2.07 -4.90 25.38
CA ASP A 129 -2.60 -5.73 26.46
C ASP A 129 -3.13 -7.07 25.91
N ASP A 130 -2.44 -8.15 26.27
CA ASP A 130 -2.80 -9.52 25.87
C ASP A 130 -3.83 -10.19 26.78
N LYS A 131 -4.26 -9.55 27.85
CA LYS A 131 -5.19 -10.14 28.85
C LYS A 131 -6.59 -9.57 28.72
N ASN A 132 -6.69 -8.25 28.59
CA ASN A 132 -7.98 -7.56 28.56
C ASN A 132 -7.95 -6.36 27.59
N PRO A 133 -7.80 -6.59 26.27
CA PRO A 133 -7.80 -5.53 25.28
C PRO A 133 -9.19 -4.97 25.05
N ASP A 134 -9.24 -3.75 24.52
CA ASP A 134 -10.44 -3.13 24.01
C ASP A 134 -10.58 -3.38 22.50
N ILE A 135 -9.45 -3.55 21.81
CA ILE A 135 -9.35 -3.65 20.34
C ILE A 135 -8.42 -4.81 19.98
N VAL A 136 -8.78 -5.59 18.95
CA VAL A 136 -7.90 -6.54 18.28
C VAL A 136 -7.38 -5.90 17.01
N VAL A 137 -6.06 -5.78 16.86
CA VAL A 137 -5.43 -5.32 15.63
C VAL A 137 -4.71 -6.49 14.98
N LEU A 138 -5.10 -6.79 13.75
CA LEU A 138 -4.47 -7.80 12.90
C LEU A 138 -3.51 -7.12 11.93
N GLY A 139 -2.22 -7.38 12.09
CA GLY A 139 -1.19 -7.06 11.13
C GLY A 139 -0.68 -8.32 10.43
N PHE A 140 0.30 -8.14 9.55
CA PHE A 140 0.99 -9.26 8.92
C PHE A 140 1.95 -9.90 9.93
N ASP A 141 1.46 -10.87 10.68
CA ASP A 141 2.21 -11.57 11.70
C ASP A 141 2.94 -12.79 11.14
N THR A 142 4.18 -12.60 10.73
CA THR A 142 5.06 -13.68 10.24
C THR A 142 5.53 -14.62 11.36
N THR A 143 5.16 -14.35 12.61
CA THR A 143 5.46 -15.17 13.81
C THR A 143 4.18 -15.71 14.47
N LEU A 144 3.11 -15.84 13.68
CA LEU A 144 1.81 -16.30 14.14
C LEU A 144 1.90 -17.70 14.78
N THR A 145 1.33 -17.83 15.97
CA THR A 145 1.22 -19.11 16.70
C THR A 145 -0.23 -19.46 16.94
N TYR A 146 -0.51 -20.76 17.18
CA TYR A 146 -1.85 -21.20 17.53
C TYR A 146 -2.39 -20.48 18.78
N GLU A 147 -1.54 -20.18 19.76
CA GLU A 147 -1.94 -19.46 20.97
C GLU A 147 -2.35 -18.01 20.65
N LYS A 148 -1.63 -17.31 19.76
CA LYS A 148 -2.04 -15.99 19.29
C LYS A 148 -3.41 -16.05 18.61
N LEU A 149 -3.64 -17.04 17.72
CA LEU A 149 -4.93 -17.26 17.07
C LEU A 149 -6.05 -17.51 18.07
N ARG A 150 -5.82 -18.44 19.02
CA ARG A 150 -6.80 -18.79 20.05
C ARG A 150 -7.24 -17.59 20.88
N ARG A 151 -6.28 -16.74 21.29
CA ARG A 151 -6.58 -15.51 22.04
C ARG A 151 -7.36 -14.52 21.20
N ALA A 152 -6.95 -14.28 19.96
CA ALA A 152 -7.67 -13.40 19.05
C ALA A 152 -9.11 -13.85 18.83
N CYS A 153 -9.34 -15.14 18.53
CA CYS A 153 -10.68 -15.69 18.36
C CYS A 153 -11.56 -15.46 19.59
N ARG A 154 -11.01 -15.64 20.81
CA ARG A 154 -11.73 -15.36 22.05
C ARG A 154 -12.16 -13.90 22.12
N PHE A 155 -11.25 -12.95 21.92
CA PHE A 155 -11.56 -11.51 21.98
C PHE A 155 -12.57 -11.09 20.92
N LEU A 156 -12.46 -11.65 19.70
CA LEU A 156 -13.42 -11.40 18.63
C LEU A 156 -14.81 -11.94 18.96
N ALA A 157 -14.89 -13.14 19.57
CA ALA A 157 -16.15 -13.71 20.04
C ALA A 157 -16.77 -12.90 21.19
N GLU A 158 -15.94 -12.26 22.03
CA GLU A 158 -16.38 -11.32 23.08
C GLU A 158 -16.85 -9.97 22.51
N GLY A 159 -16.81 -9.77 21.18
CA GLY A 159 -17.28 -8.55 20.52
C GLY A 159 -16.30 -7.37 20.56
N LYS A 160 -15.01 -7.61 20.81
CA LYS A 160 -14.00 -6.54 20.76
C LYS A 160 -13.92 -5.94 19.35
N GLU A 161 -13.61 -4.64 19.27
CA GLU A 161 -13.40 -3.96 17.99
C GLU A 161 -12.27 -4.64 17.21
N TYR A 162 -12.46 -4.83 15.90
CA TYR A 162 -11.52 -5.57 15.05
C TYR A 162 -11.01 -4.71 13.91
N ILE A 163 -9.71 -4.41 13.92
CA ILE A 163 -9.03 -3.59 12.91
C ILE A 163 -7.97 -4.44 12.22
N ALA A 164 -7.92 -4.38 10.88
CA ALA A 164 -6.84 -4.98 10.10
C ALA A 164 -5.96 -3.89 9.47
N THR A 165 -4.65 -4.13 9.37
CA THR A 165 -3.70 -3.18 8.79
C THR A 165 -3.85 -3.05 7.28
N HIS A 166 -4.24 -4.11 6.57
CA HIS A 166 -4.45 -4.15 5.11
C HIS A 166 -5.17 -5.44 4.71
N PRO A 167 -5.71 -5.53 3.46
CA PRO A 167 -6.51 -6.66 3.03
C PRO A 167 -5.78 -7.75 2.25
N ASP A 168 -4.48 -7.61 1.94
CA ASP A 168 -3.75 -8.49 1.02
C ASP A 168 -3.80 -9.95 1.48
N PHE A 169 -4.22 -10.86 0.58
CA PHE A 169 -4.32 -12.29 0.87
C PHE A 169 -2.96 -12.98 0.83
N ASN A 170 -2.07 -12.53 -0.03
CA ASN A 170 -0.78 -13.16 -0.28
C ASN A 170 0.33 -12.11 -0.41
N CYS A 171 1.48 -12.43 0.18
CA CYS A 171 2.73 -11.71 -0.03
C CYS A 171 3.63 -12.54 -0.95
N PRO A 172 4.12 -12.01 -2.10
CA PRO A 172 5.05 -12.71 -2.98
C PRO A 172 6.35 -13.05 -2.27
N THR A 173 6.92 -14.19 -2.61
CA THR A 173 8.24 -14.66 -2.18
C THR A 173 9.00 -15.22 -3.39
N ALA A 174 10.32 -15.41 -3.26
CA ALA A 174 11.13 -15.94 -4.34
C ALA A 174 10.72 -17.36 -4.78
N ASP A 175 10.08 -18.11 -3.88
CA ASP A 175 9.61 -19.49 -4.09
C ASP A 175 8.08 -19.61 -4.26
N GLY A 176 7.39 -18.48 -4.46
CA GLY A 176 5.93 -18.45 -4.64
C GLY A 176 5.25 -17.33 -3.87
N PHE A 177 4.48 -17.66 -2.85
CA PHE A 177 3.81 -16.69 -1.98
C PHE A 177 3.60 -17.24 -0.57
N MET A 178 3.48 -16.35 0.40
CA MET A 178 3.07 -16.68 1.77
C MET A 178 1.71 -16.06 2.10
N PRO A 179 0.91 -16.69 2.98
CA PRO A 179 -0.34 -16.12 3.48
C PRO A 179 -0.10 -14.78 4.18
N ASP A 180 -0.90 -13.76 3.85
CA ASP A 180 -0.82 -12.43 4.42
C ASP A 180 -2.08 -12.13 5.27
N THR A 181 -2.24 -10.90 5.70
CA THR A 181 -3.31 -10.42 6.60
C THR A 181 -4.72 -10.82 6.14
N GLY A 182 -4.99 -10.75 4.82
CA GLY A 182 -6.27 -11.18 4.23
C GLY A 182 -6.57 -12.66 4.44
N SER A 183 -5.57 -13.53 4.35
CA SER A 183 -5.71 -14.96 4.64
C SER A 183 -6.01 -15.21 6.12
N MET A 184 -5.40 -14.42 7.01
CA MET A 184 -5.68 -14.48 8.44
C MET A 184 -7.09 -13.94 8.75
N MET A 185 -7.56 -12.90 8.07
CA MET A 185 -8.94 -12.42 8.19
C MET A 185 -9.94 -13.51 7.82
N ALA A 186 -9.70 -14.26 6.73
CA ALA A 186 -10.55 -15.38 6.32
C ALA A 186 -10.57 -16.49 7.36
N LEU A 187 -9.43 -16.80 8.00
CA LEU A 187 -9.36 -17.75 9.11
C LEU A 187 -10.24 -17.30 10.29
N PHE A 188 -10.12 -16.01 10.68
CA PHE A 188 -10.92 -15.48 11.79
C PHE A 188 -12.42 -15.44 11.46
N GLU A 189 -12.77 -15.08 10.21
CA GLU A 189 -14.17 -15.13 9.76
C GLU A 189 -14.73 -16.54 9.84
N ALA A 190 -14.00 -17.54 9.34
CA ALA A 190 -14.40 -18.94 9.40
C ALA A 190 -14.56 -19.46 10.85
N SER A 191 -13.70 -19.01 11.78
CA SER A 191 -13.70 -19.46 13.16
C SER A 191 -14.71 -18.74 14.05
N THR A 192 -14.94 -17.45 13.82
CA THR A 192 -15.70 -16.58 14.76
C THR A 192 -16.92 -15.90 14.12
N GLY A 193 -17.07 -15.99 12.80
CA GLY A 193 -18.07 -15.23 12.05
C GLY A 193 -17.76 -13.72 11.94
N ARG A 194 -16.61 -13.26 12.45
CA ARG A 194 -16.25 -11.84 12.51
C ARG A 194 -15.35 -11.45 11.34
N LYS A 195 -15.73 -10.35 10.68
CA LYS A 195 -14.90 -9.60 9.74
C LYS A 195 -14.31 -8.38 10.44
N PRO A 196 -13.22 -7.80 9.94
CA PRO A 196 -12.73 -6.51 10.44
C PRO A 196 -13.83 -5.45 10.37
N ASP A 197 -13.99 -4.69 11.47
CA ASP A 197 -14.85 -3.51 11.50
C ASP A 197 -14.23 -2.40 10.64
N MET A 198 -12.89 -2.40 10.53
CA MET A 198 -12.11 -1.47 9.69
C MET A 198 -10.84 -2.11 9.13
N ILE A 199 -10.49 -1.72 7.91
CA ILE A 199 -9.22 -2.07 7.25
C ILE A 199 -8.53 -0.76 6.85
N MET A 200 -7.24 -0.59 7.23
CA MET A 200 -6.55 0.70 7.20
C MET A 200 -5.76 0.96 5.92
N GLY A 201 -5.06 -0.05 5.39
CA GLY A 201 -4.20 0.05 4.21
C GLY A 201 -4.96 0.25 2.89
N LYS A 202 -4.21 0.33 1.78
CA LYS A 202 -4.80 0.32 0.42
C LYS A 202 -5.74 -0.87 0.27
N PRO A 203 -6.91 -0.75 -0.35
CA PRO A 203 -7.45 0.40 -1.08
C PRO A 203 -8.33 1.34 -0.24
N HIS A 204 -8.33 1.22 1.07
CA HIS A 204 -9.28 1.89 1.95
C HIS A 204 -8.96 3.38 2.16
N LYS A 205 -10.01 4.18 2.31
CA LYS A 205 -9.93 5.65 2.45
C LYS A 205 -9.02 6.14 3.59
N TYR A 206 -8.82 5.34 4.63
CA TYR A 206 -7.94 5.70 5.76
C TYR A 206 -6.51 6.01 5.31
N THR A 207 -6.03 5.32 4.26
CA THR A 207 -4.74 5.62 3.61
C THR A 207 -4.73 7.01 3.01
N VAL A 208 -5.80 7.40 2.28
CA VAL A 208 -5.91 8.74 1.67
C VAL A 208 -5.99 9.81 2.76
N ASP A 209 -6.83 9.59 3.79
CA ASP A 209 -6.99 10.51 4.91
C ASP A 209 -5.66 10.73 5.68
N TYR A 210 -4.87 9.66 5.83
CA TYR A 210 -3.53 9.74 6.44
C TYR A 210 -2.55 10.53 5.56
N LEU A 211 -2.45 10.18 4.29
CA LEU A 211 -1.50 10.80 3.36
C LEU A 211 -1.78 12.30 3.16
N THR A 212 -3.05 12.70 3.04
CA THR A 212 -3.42 14.11 2.88
C THR A 212 -3.07 14.94 4.11
N ARG A 213 -3.20 14.36 5.33
CA ARG A 213 -2.73 15.02 6.56
C ARG A 213 -1.20 15.08 6.63
N LEU A 214 -0.53 13.96 6.36
CA LEU A 214 0.94 13.85 6.40
C LEU A 214 1.60 14.86 5.47
N LEU A 215 1.08 14.98 4.24
CA LEU A 215 1.63 15.84 3.19
C LEU A 215 1.03 17.26 3.18
N SER A 216 0.05 17.53 4.05
CA SER A 216 -0.70 18.80 4.07
C SER A 216 -1.23 19.18 2.69
N CYS A 217 -1.80 18.21 1.96
CA CYS A 217 -2.26 18.36 0.58
C CYS A 217 -3.71 17.95 0.40
N LYS A 218 -4.29 18.27 -0.76
CA LYS A 218 -5.61 17.78 -1.17
C LYS A 218 -5.46 16.40 -1.81
N LYS A 219 -6.52 15.61 -1.82
CA LYS A 219 -6.50 14.27 -2.44
C LYS A 219 -6.26 14.32 -3.95
N GLU A 220 -6.70 15.38 -4.63
CA GLU A 220 -6.50 15.62 -6.05
C GLU A 220 -5.01 15.85 -6.41
N GLU A 221 -4.20 16.18 -5.41
CA GLU A 221 -2.75 16.37 -5.56
C GLU A 221 -1.95 15.07 -5.41
N LEU A 222 -2.64 13.94 -5.14
CA LEU A 222 -2.06 12.60 -5.07
C LEU A 222 -2.21 11.87 -6.41
N CYS A 223 -1.28 10.94 -6.69
CA CYS A 223 -1.40 9.93 -7.73
C CYS A 223 -0.82 8.62 -7.19
N PHE A 224 -1.60 7.55 -7.22
CA PHE A 224 -1.11 6.23 -6.82
C PHE A 224 -0.49 5.49 -8.01
N ILE A 225 0.63 4.82 -7.78
CA ILE A 225 1.32 3.99 -8.77
C ILE A 225 1.58 2.64 -8.16
N GLY A 226 1.15 1.58 -8.84
CA GLY A 226 1.38 0.22 -8.38
C GLY A 226 1.06 -0.82 -9.43
N ASP A 227 1.27 -2.07 -9.09
CA ASP A 227 1.12 -3.23 -9.96
C ASP A 227 -0.10 -4.08 -9.63
N ARG A 228 -0.85 -3.75 -8.54
CA ARG A 228 -2.00 -4.53 -8.09
C ARG A 228 -3.31 -3.78 -8.27
N LEU A 229 -4.26 -4.41 -8.94
CA LEU A 229 -5.58 -3.82 -9.18
C LEU A 229 -6.35 -3.57 -7.89
N GLU A 230 -6.42 -4.56 -7.02
CA GLU A 230 -7.28 -4.58 -5.83
C GLU A 230 -6.81 -3.63 -4.73
N THR A 231 -5.58 -3.13 -4.81
CA THR A 231 -5.01 -2.21 -3.82
C THR A 231 -4.61 -0.88 -4.46
N ASP A 232 -3.61 -0.88 -5.35
CA ASP A 232 -2.99 0.33 -5.87
C ASP A 232 -3.87 1.11 -6.84
N ILE A 233 -4.66 0.38 -7.63
CA ILE A 233 -5.54 1.00 -8.62
C ILE A 233 -6.91 1.28 -8.02
N LEU A 234 -7.44 0.32 -7.27
CA LEU A 234 -8.74 0.49 -6.63
C LEU A 234 -8.78 1.66 -5.66
N ILE A 235 -7.68 1.97 -4.94
CA ILE A 235 -7.64 3.15 -4.05
C ILE A 235 -7.87 4.45 -4.85
N GLY A 236 -7.26 4.56 -6.03
CA GLY A 236 -7.48 5.69 -6.92
C GLY A 236 -8.93 5.76 -7.41
N GLN A 237 -9.42 4.65 -7.97
CA GLN A 237 -10.79 4.56 -8.49
C GLN A 237 -11.84 4.85 -7.41
N ALA A 238 -11.70 4.27 -6.22
CA ALA A 238 -12.66 4.42 -5.13
C ALA A 238 -12.69 5.84 -4.51
N ASN A 239 -11.61 6.60 -4.64
CA ASN A 239 -11.48 7.93 -4.04
C ASN A 239 -11.46 9.08 -5.07
N GLY A 240 -11.55 8.78 -6.36
CA GLY A 240 -11.48 9.78 -7.44
C GLY A 240 -10.09 10.43 -7.54
N ILE A 241 -9.04 9.63 -7.35
CA ILE A 241 -7.62 10.03 -7.40
C ILE A 241 -6.98 9.36 -8.62
N PRO A 242 -6.14 10.05 -9.40
CA PRO A 242 -5.38 9.41 -10.46
C PRO A 242 -4.59 8.18 -9.97
N SER A 243 -4.63 7.11 -10.76
CA SER A 243 -3.82 5.92 -10.51
C SER A 243 -3.18 5.39 -11.78
N VAL A 244 -1.98 4.86 -11.66
CA VAL A 244 -1.18 4.30 -12.76
C VAL A 244 -0.90 2.83 -12.46
N LEU A 245 -1.33 1.97 -13.38
CA LEU A 245 -0.95 0.55 -13.35
C LEU A 245 0.38 0.37 -14.08
N VAL A 246 1.37 -0.20 -13.38
CA VAL A 246 2.59 -0.70 -14.01
C VAL A 246 2.47 -2.21 -14.23
N LEU A 247 2.86 -2.68 -15.40
CA LEU A 247 2.78 -4.10 -15.79
C LEU A 247 4.09 -4.85 -15.48
N SER A 248 4.92 -4.30 -14.61
CA SER A 248 6.20 -4.89 -14.18
C SER A 248 6.08 -5.89 -13.04
N GLY A 249 4.89 -6.02 -12.44
CA GLY A 249 4.65 -6.86 -11.25
C GLY A 249 3.55 -7.90 -11.45
N VAL A 250 2.61 -7.95 -10.52
CA VAL A 250 1.61 -9.04 -10.39
C VAL A 250 0.54 -9.02 -11.48
N THR A 251 0.05 -7.84 -11.88
CA THR A 251 -1.07 -7.76 -12.83
C THR A 251 -0.62 -7.93 -14.26
N SER A 252 -1.13 -8.97 -14.94
CA SER A 252 -0.91 -9.14 -16.38
C SER A 252 -1.88 -8.30 -17.22
N PRO A 253 -1.55 -7.99 -18.50
CA PRO A 253 -2.47 -7.30 -19.41
C PRO A 253 -3.82 -8.02 -19.56
N GLU A 254 -3.83 -9.35 -19.52
CA GLU A 254 -5.03 -10.18 -19.65
C GLU A 254 -5.92 -10.05 -18.39
N GLN A 255 -5.32 -10.01 -17.21
CA GLN A 255 -6.04 -9.78 -15.95
C GLN A 255 -6.66 -8.37 -15.94
N TYR A 256 -5.90 -7.35 -16.34
CA TYR A 256 -6.41 -5.98 -16.42
C TYR A 256 -7.61 -5.85 -17.37
N LYS A 257 -7.54 -6.47 -18.56
CA LYS A 257 -8.65 -6.47 -19.54
C LYS A 257 -9.94 -7.07 -18.97
N LYS A 258 -9.83 -8.11 -18.12
CA LYS A 258 -10.96 -8.82 -17.53
C LYS A 258 -11.51 -8.16 -16.26
N SER A 259 -10.76 -7.26 -15.64
CA SER A 259 -11.16 -6.57 -14.41
C SER A 259 -12.12 -5.43 -14.71
N ASP A 260 -12.96 -5.07 -13.75
CA ASP A 260 -13.75 -3.82 -13.73
C ASP A 260 -12.99 -2.64 -13.13
N ILE A 261 -11.84 -2.91 -12.50
CA ILE A 261 -10.97 -1.87 -11.94
C ILE A 261 -10.20 -1.20 -13.07
N ARG A 262 -10.25 0.15 -13.11
CA ARG A 262 -9.63 0.95 -14.17
C ARG A 262 -8.61 1.93 -13.60
N ALA A 263 -7.40 1.88 -14.16
CA ALA A 263 -6.36 2.88 -13.94
C ALA A 263 -6.59 4.11 -14.83
N SER A 264 -6.08 5.25 -14.40
CA SER A 264 -6.04 6.47 -15.23
C SER A 264 -5.05 6.33 -16.38
N GLU A 265 -3.94 5.63 -16.14
CA GLU A 265 -2.93 5.26 -17.14
C GLU A 265 -2.44 3.84 -16.89
N VAL A 266 -1.97 3.17 -17.98
CA VAL A 266 -1.35 1.84 -17.91
C VAL A 266 -0.05 1.89 -18.69
N VAL A 267 1.04 1.52 -18.03
CA VAL A 267 2.39 1.54 -18.60
C VAL A 267 3.14 0.24 -18.31
N GLY A 268 4.14 -0.09 -19.11
CA GLY A 268 4.97 -1.26 -18.86
C GLY A 268 5.79 -1.16 -17.57
N SER A 269 6.28 0.04 -17.22
CA SER A 269 7.07 0.28 -16.01
C SER A 269 7.17 1.78 -15.71
N LEU A 270 7.79 2.13 -14.59
CA LEU A 270 8.12 3.53 -14.22
C LEU A 270 8.98 4.23 -15.27
N LYS A 271 9.81 3.48 -16.04
CA LYS A 271 10.61 4.04 -17.15
C LYS A 271 9.70 4.66 -18.22
N GLU A 272 8.65 3.97 -18.61
CA GLU A 272 7.69 4.49 -19.58
C GLU A 272 6.92 5.68 -19.03
N LEU A 273 6.48 5.59 -17.75
CA LEU A 273 5.77 6.67 -17.08
C LEU A 273 6.60 7.98 -17.05
N ALA A 274 7.91 7.89 -16.89
CA ALA A 274 8.79 9.05 -16.92
C ALA A 274 8.70 9.85 -18.24
N THR A 275 8.36 9.21 -19.34
CA THR A 275 8.21 9.88 -20.65
C THR A 275 6.88 10.61 -20.81
N LEU A 276 5.90 10.35 -19.92
CA LEU A 276 4.57 10.95 -19.92
C LEU A 276 4.47 12.17 -18.98
N LEU A 277 5.46 12.40 -18.12
CA LEU A 277 5.54 13.53 -17.21
C LEU A 277 6.19 14.75 -17.90
#